data_b120f36d8af2ec5b78db7d6d77aab136
#
_entry.id   b120f36d8af2ec5b78db7d6d77aab136
#
_cell.length_a   1.000
_cell.length_b   1.000
_cell.length_c   1.000
_cell.angle_alpha   90.00
_cell.angle_beta   90.00
_cell.angle_gamma   90.00
#
_symmetry.space_group_name_H-M   'P 1'
#
loop_
_entity.id
_entity.type
_entity.pdbx_description
1 polymer ?
#
loop_
_entity_poly.entity_id
_entity_poly.type
_entity_poly.pdbx_seq_one_letter_code
_entity_poly.pdbx_strand_id
1 'polypeptide(L)'
;FKDKMEDDIRTFIGDSCDSFEAGGLIAAREVTLYEHQENCLEEIAKSRRQGKKAFLVVLPTASGKSKIVEEDIKIFAKGRTSLQVLVMAPNLNIVSDWKERITASLPEYEKHIDVVTFAYMSRNYSHFNNDYYDYIVIDEAHHAVAPVLKRVIQYFTPEFMIGITATDQRPDRKKLESVFGSYRTGLSLQSAMEQGIIAQA
;
A
#
# COMPACT_ATOMS: atom_id res chain seq x y z
N PHE A 1 18.78 8.37 -19.21
CA PHE A 1 17.57 9.03 -18.67
C PHE A 1 17.10 8.31 -17.40
N LYS A 2 17.12 6.97 -17.40
CA LYS A 2 16.74 6.11 -16.27
C LYS A 2 17.69 6.29 -15.09
N ASP A 3 19.01 6.32 -15.35
CA ASP A 3 20.05 6.50 -14.32
C ASP A 3 19.96 7.86 -13.62
N LYS A 4 19.63 8.93 -14.36
CA LYS A 4 19.48 10.27 -13.78
C LYS A 4 18.27 10.39 -12.86
N MET A 5 17.22 9.63 -13.16
CA MET A 5 15.99 9.64 -12.38
C MET A 5 16.13 8.77 -11.11
N GLU A 6 16.92 7.68 -11.18
CA GLU A 6 17.30 6.91 -9.99
C GLU A 6 18.19 7.75 -9.06
N ASP A 7 19.09 8.57 -9.61
CA ASP A 7 19.92 9.49 -8.84
C ASP A 7 19.10 10.64 -8.23
N ASP A 8 18.13 11.22 -8.95
CA ASP A 8 17.24 12.25 -8.41
C ASP A 8 16.34 11.71 -7.28
N ILE A 9 15.85 10.48 -7.40
CA ILE A 9 15.11 9.78 -6.34
C ILE A 9 16.04 9.47 -5.15
N ARG A 10 17.26 9.01 -5.41
CA ARG A 10 18.27 8.73 -4.37
C ARG A 10 18.74 10.00 -3.66
N THR A 11 18.97 11.09 -4.39
CA THR A 11 19.39 12.39 -3.81
C THR A 11 18.28 12.97 -2.94
N PHE A 12 17.03 12.85 -3.35
CA PHE A 12 15.89 13.30 -2.54
C PHE A 12 15.64 12.42 -1.29
N ILE A 13 16.12 11.17 -1.32
CA ILE A 13 15.98 10.19 -0.22
C ILE A 13 17.23 10.17 0.67
N GLY A 14 18.41 10.54 0.16
CA GLY A 14 19.72 10.28 0.77
C GLY A 14 20.15 11.21 1.89
N ASP A 15 19.56 12.38 2.04
CA ASP A 15 20.02 13.39 3.00
C ASP A 15 19.46 13.21 4.44
N SER A 16 18.84 12.09 4.76
CA SER A 16 18.22 11.87 6.08
C SER A 16 18.67 10.62 6.83
N CYS A 17 19.77 9.98 6.43
CA CYS A 17 20.20 8.76 7.15
C CYS A 17 21.70 8.76 7.45
N ASP A 18 22.09 9.49 8.50
CA ASP A 18 23.33 9.23 9.21
C ASP A 18 23.07 8.70 10.62
N SER A 19 23.66 7.52 10.85
CA SER A 19 24.02 6.91 12.12
C SER A 19 22.90 6.37 13.04
N PHE A 20 22.75 5.05 13.03
CA PHE A 20 22.66 4.27 14.27
C PHE A 20 23.24 2.86 14.05
N GLU A 21 24.47 2.64 14.53
CA GLU A 21 24.96 1.29 14.79
C GLU A 21 24.38 0.79 16.11
N ALA A 22 23.64 -0.31 16.09
CA ALA A 22 23.45 -1.15 17.26
C ALA A 22 23.22 -2.59 16.82
N GLY A 23 24.25 -3.40 16.98
CA GLY A 23 24.16 -4.84 16.82
C GLY A 23 23.20 -5.47 17.84
N GLY A 24 22.30 -6.28 17.35
CA GLY A 24 21.44 -7.15 18.10
C GLY A 24 20.67 -8.03 17.14
N LEU A 25 21.00 -9.32 17.10
CA LEU A 25 20.17 -10.33 16.45
C LEU A 25 18.76 -10.27 17.08
N ILE A 26 17.86 -9.53 16.46
CA ILE A 26 16.43 -9.63 16.78
C ILE A 26 15.95 -10.85 16.01
N ALA A 27 15.75 -11.96 16.73
CA ALA A 27 15.01 -13.11 16.23
C ALA A 27 13.71 -12.59 15.58
N ALA A 28 13.45 -13.00 14.34
CA ALA A 28 12.23 -12.65 13.64
C ALA A 28 11.05 -13.06 14.53
N ARG A 29 10.41 -12.09 15.18
CA ARG A 29 9.15 -12.32 15.87
C ARG A 29 8.17 -12.77 14.79
N GLU A 30 7.68 -13.99 14.90
CA GLU A 30 6.49 -14.40 14.17
C GLU A 30 5.38 -13.38 14.52
N VAL A 31 5.08 -12.53 13.56
CA VAL A 31 4.04 -11.51 13.75
C VAL A 31 2.71 -12.22 13.59
N THR A 32 2.08 -12.53 14.72
CA THR A 32 0.73 -13.08 14.74
C THR A 32 -0.23 -12.02 14.20
N LEU A 33 -0.92 -12.36 13.12
CA LEU A 33 -1.98 -11.54 12.57
C LEU A 33 -3.24 -11.67 13.42
N TYR A 34 -4.03 -10.61 13.48
CA TYR A 34 -5.36 -10.68 14.07
C TYR A 34 -6.33 -11.36 13.08
N GLU A 35 -7.36 -12.01 13.58
CA GLU A 35 -8.37 -12.72 12.78
C GLU A 35 -8.93 -11.87 11.64
N HIS A 36 -9.25 -10.58 11.89
CA HIS A 36 -9.75 -9.69 10.85
C HIS A 36 -8.72 -9.39 9.75
N GLN A 37 -7.41 -9.46 10.07
CA GLN A 37 -6.33 -9.28 9.09
C GLN A 37 -6.18 -10.53 8.23
N GLU A 38 -6.26 -11.71 8.83
CA GLU A 38 -6.24 -12.99 8.12
C GLU A 38 -7.44 -13.09 7.16
N ASN A 39 -8.65 -12.82 7.65
CA ASN A 39 -9.86 -12.79 6.84
C ASN A 39 -9.73 -11.81 5.65
N CYS A 40 -9.15 -10.63 5.87
CA CYS A 40 -8.92 -9.66 4.82
C CYS A 40 -7.95 -10.19 3.75
N LEU A 41 -6.84 -10.82 4.16
CA LEU A 41 -5.87 -11.42 3.26
C LEU A 41 -6.50 -12.56 2.42
N GLU A 42 -7.35 -13.37 3.03
CA GLU A 42 -8.09 -14.42 2.31
C GLU A 42 -9.03 -13.83 1.26
N GLU A 43 -9.75 -12.76 1.57
CA GLU A 43 -10.62 -12.06 0.61
C GLU A 43 -9.82 -11.45 -0.54
N ILE A 44 -8.67 -10.83 -0.26
CA ILE A 44 -7.75 -10.30 -1.28
C ILE A 44 -7.29 -11.44 -2.19
N ALA A 45 -6.80 -12.54 -1.62
CA ALA A 45 -6.34 -13.70 -2.37
C ALA A 45 -7.46 -14.35 -3.21
N LYS A 46 -8.66 -14.44 -2.66
CA LYS A 46 -9.85 -14.92 -3.37
C LYS A 46 -10.21 -14.02 -4.54
N SER A 47 -10.22 -12.72 -4.33
CA SER A 47 -10.48 -11.72 -5.37
C SER A 47 -9.49 -11.84 -6.53
N ARG A 48 -8.21 -12.01 -6.20
CA ARG A 48 -7.12 -12.19 -7.17
C ARG A 48 -7.30 -13.48 -7.98
N ARG A 49 -7.65 -14.60 -7.33
CA ARG A 49 -7.98 -15.88 -8.00
C ARG A 49 -9.19 -15.78 -8.93
N GLN A 50 -10.12 -14.87 -8.66
CA GLN A 50 -11.26 -14.57 -9.54
C GLN A 50 -10.91 -13.65 -10.72
N GLY A 51 -9.62 -13.33 -10.91
CA GLY A 51 -9.15 -12.46 -11.99
C GLY A 51 -9.42 -10.97 -11.77
N LYS A 52 -9.74 -10.56 -10.54
CA LYS A 52 -9.88 -9.14 -10.23
C LYS A 52 -8.51 -8.49 -10.12
N LYS A 53 -8.41 -7.29 -10.66
CA LYS A 53 -7.16 -6.52 -10.69
C LYS A 53 -7.07 -5.44 -9.61
N ALA A 54 -8.12 -5.24 -8.85
CA ALA A 54 -8.13 -4.25 -7.79
C ALA A 54 -8.96 -4.71 -6.59
N PHE A 55 -8.58 -4.25 -5.40
CA PHE A 55 -9.27 -4.51 -4.15
C PHE A 55 -9.23 -3.27 -3.25
N LEU A 56 -10.32 -2.97 -2.57
CA LEU A 56 -10.39 -1.87 -1.61
C LEU A 56 -10.59 -2.42 -0.20
N VAL A 57 -9.64 -2.11 0.69
CA VAL A 57 -9.70 -2.42 2.12
C VAL A 57 -10.20 -1.20 2.87
N VAL A 58 -11.34 -1.37 3.52
CA VAL A 58 -11.93 -0.32 4.38
C VAL A 58 -11.92 -0.83 5.81
N LEU A 59 -11.02 -0.31 6.62
CA LEU A 59 -10.87 -0.69 8.02
C LEU A 59 -10.59 0.57 8.86
N PRO A 60 -11.06 0.64 10.12
CA PRO A 60 -10.81 1.78 11.00
C PRO A 60 -9.32 2.10 11.16
N THR A 61 -9.01 3.32 11.59
CA THR A 61 -7.66 3.69 12.01
C THR A 61 -7.18 2.73 13.10
N ALA A 62 -5.87 2.47 13.14
CA ALA A 62 -5.22 1.56 14.09
C ALA A 62 -5.59 0.06 13.97
N SER A 63 -6.39 -0.35 12.97
CA SER A 63 -6.70 -1.76 12.71
C SER A 63 -5.57 -2.56 12.03
N GLY A 64 -4.44 -1.92 11.77
CA GLY A 64 -3.30 -2.57 11.12
C GLY A 64 -3.41 -2.75 9.61
N LYS A 65 -4.09 -1.83 8.89
CA LYS A 65 -4.22 -1.85 7.42
C LYS A 65 -2.89 -2.02 6.69
N SER A 66 -1.87 -1.27 7.11
CA SER A 66 -0.53 -1.35 6.50
C SER A 66 0.08 -2.75 6.67
N LYS A 67 -0.17 -3.41 7.80
CA LYS A 67 0.29 -4.79 8.04
C LYS A 67 -0.34 -5.79 7.07
N ILE A 68 -1.63 -5.63 6.76
CA ILE A 68 -2.31 -6.45 5.75
C ILE A 68 -1.61 -6.29 4.39
N VAL A 69 -1.27 -5.06 4.00
CA VAL A 69 -0.58 -4.78 2.74
C VAL A 69 0.84 -5.37 2.74
N GLU A 70 1.59 -5.24 3.83
CA GLU A 70 2.92 -5.84 3.96
C GLU A 70 2.87 -7.36 3.73
N GLU A 71 1.93 -8.04 4.38
CA GLU A 71 1.77 -9.49 4.23
C GLU A 71 1.24 -9.87 2.83
N ASP A 72 0.34 -9.07 2.24
CA ASP A 72 -0.12 -9.32 0.88
C ASP A 72 0.98 -9.12 -0.17
N ILE A 73 1.89 -8.15 0.02
CA ILE A 73 3.08 -7.99 -0.84
C ILE A 73 3.96 -9.25 -0.76
N LYS A 74 4.21 -9.80 0.44
CA LYS A 74 4.97 -11.06 0.60
C LYS A 74 4.32 -12.22 -0.14
N ILE A 75 2.99 -12.36 0.01
CA ILE A 75 2.22 -13.40 -0.67
C ILE A 75 2.30 -13.22 -2.19
N PHE A 76 2.17 -11.99 -2.67
CA PHE A 76 2.22 -11.66 -4.10
C PHE A 76 3.62 -11.87 -4.69
N ALA A 77 4.66 -11.55 -3.93
CA ALA A 77 6.06 -11.71 -4.33
C ALA A 77 6.51 -13.19 -4.41
N LYS A 78 5.83 -14.08 -3.69
CA LYS A 78 6.25 -15.48 -3.57
C LYS A 78 6.33 -16.19 -4.92
N GLY A 79 7.52 -16.70 -5.24
CA GLY A 79 7.80 -17.42 -6.49
C GLY A 79 8.02 -16.52 -7.71
N ARG A 80 8.10 -15.20 -7.55
CA ARG A 80 8.43 -14.25 -8.60
C ARG A 80 9.94 -14.00 -8.65
N THR A 81 10.47 -13.87 -9.86
CA THR A 81 11.88 -13.52 -10.09
C THR A 81 12.12 -12.01 -10.17
N SER A 82 11.07 -11.26 -10.44
CA SER A 82 11.07 -9.80 -10.44
C SER A 82 9.77 -9.28 -9.85
N LEU A 83 9.84 -8.14 -9.19
CA LEU A 83 8.69 -7.46 -8.63
C LEU A 83 8.98 -5.97 -8.59
N GLN A 84 8.05 -5.13 -9.05
CA GLN A 84 8.10 -3.69 -8.87
C GLN A 84 6.80 -3.24 -8.20
N VAL A 85 6.93 -2.65 -7.03
CA VAL A 85 5.80 -2.19 -6.22
C VAL A 85 5.81 -0.67 -6.12
N LEU A 86 4.66 -0.06 -6.27
CA LEU A 86 4.46 1.36 -6.00
C LEU A 86 3.55 1.53 -4.79
N VAL A 87 4.00 2.28 -3.80
CA VAL A 87 3.16 2.75 -2.68
C VAL A 87 2.97 4.26 -2.83
N MET A 88 1.73 4.67 -2.98
CA MET A 88 1.37 6.10 -3.05
C MET A 88 0.66 6.54 -1.78
N ALA A 89 1.12 7.63 -1.19
CA ALA A 89 0.58 8.20 0.04
C ALA A 89 0.29 9.71 -0.08
N PRO A 90 -0.58 10.28 0.76
CA PRO A 90 -0.99 11.68 0.63
C PRO A 90 0.10 12.70 0.99
N ASN A 91 1.03 12.35 1.88
CA ASN A 91 2.04 13.26 2.39
C ASN A 91 3.35 12.56 2.76
N LEU A 92 4.39 13.35 3.04
CA LEU A 92 5.74 12.85 3.33
C LEU A 92 5.83 12.10 4.66
N ASN A 93 5.03 12.42 5.66
CA ASN A 93 5.06 11.70 6.93
C ASN A 93 4.63 10.23 6.73
N ILE A 94 3.53 10.02 6.01
CA ILE A 94 3.06 8.66 5.69
C ILE A 94 4.05 7.94 4.77
N VAL A 95 4.72 8.65 3.85
CA VAL A 95 5.82 8.09 3.04
C VAL A 95 6.96 7.61 3.94
N SER A 96 7.37 8.40 4.95
CA SER A 96 8.40 8.00 5.91
C SER A 96 7.99 6.76 6.69
N ASP A 97 6.76 6.75 7.23
CA ASP A 97 6.22 5.60 7.96
C ASP A 97 6.21 4.32 7.11
N TRP A 98 5.85 4.42 5.83
CA TRP A 98 5.89 3.30 4.91
C TRP A 98 7.32 2.80 4.65
N LYS A 99 8.28 3.71 4.48
CA LYS A 99 9.69 3.32 4.28
C LYS A 99 10.24 2.58 5.49
N GLU A 100 10.02 3.10 6.70
CA GLU A 100 10.43 2.42 7.95
C GLU A 100 9.82 1.02 8.06
N ARG A 101 8.54 0.88 7.72
CA ARG A 101 7.84 -0.42 7.71
C ARG A 101 8.42 -1.38 6.70
N ILE A 102 8.70 -0.91 5.48
CA ILE A 102 9.28 -1.74 4.40
C ILE A 102 10.66 -2.21 4.81
N THR A 103 11.53 -1.32 5.30
CA THR A 103 12.86 -1.68 5.79
C THR A 103 12.79 -2.72 6.93
N ALA A 104 11.80 -2.61 7.82
CA ALA A 104 11.66 -3.52 8.95
C ALA A 104 11.00 -4.87 8.58
N SER A 105 10.00 -4.86 7.70
CA SER A 105 9.15 -6.03 7.43
C SER A 105 9.41 -6.71 6.09
N LEU A 106 10.02 -5.99 5.14
CA LEU A 106 10.21 -6.40 3.75
C LEU A 106 11.61 -6.06 3.23
N PRO A 107 12.70 -6.27 4.02
CA PRO A 107 14.05 -5.82 3.66
C PRO A 107 14.53 -6.42 2.32
N GLU A 108 14.10 -7.63 1.98
CA GLU A 108 14.44 -8.30 0.72
C GLU A 108 13.79 -7.63 -0.51
N TYR A 109 12.71 -6.88 -0.31
CA TYR A 109 11.97 -6.19 -1.38
C TYR A 109 12.18 -4.68 -1.39
N GLU A 110 12.92 -4.11 -0.43
CA GLU A 110 13.08 -2.66 -0.25
C GLU A 110 13.49 -1.94 -1.55
N LYS A 111 14.45 -2.52 -2.31
CA LYS A 111 14.93 -1.95 -3.57
C LYS A 111 13.92 -2.03 -4.74
N HIS A 112 12.83 -2.76 -4.54
CA HIS A 112 11.79 -3.01 -5.52
C HIS A 112 10.48 -2.31 -5.16
N ILE A 113 10.47 -1.51 -4.10
CA ILE A 113 9.29 -0.81 -3.61
C ILE A 113 9.55 0.69 -3.62
N ASP A 114 8.91 1.39 -4.55
CA ASP A 114 8.91 2.85 -4.59
C ASP A 114 7.81 3.39 -3.68
N VAL A 115 8.16 4.26 -2.72
CA VAL A 115 7.22 4.92 -1.83
C VAL A 115 7.25 6.41 -2.08
N VAL A 116 6.15 6.96 -2.61
CA VAL A 116 6.09 8.35 -3.05
C VAL A 116 4.77 9.02 -2.68
N THR A 117 4.75 10.35 -2.72
CA THR A 117 3.50 11.09 -2.52
C THR A 117 2.63 11.11 -3.78
N PHE A 118 1.31 11.28 -3.62
CA PHE A 118 0.40 11.55 -4.73
C PHE A 118 0.86 12.71 -5.60
N ALA A 119 1.35 13.78 -4.96
CA ALA A 119 1.82 14.98 -5.66
C ALA A 119 3.06 14.69 -6.53
N TYR A 120 3.99 13.89 -6.04
CA TYR A 120 5.15 13.46 -6.81
C TYR A 120 4.73 12.63 -8.03
N MET A 121 3.95 11.57 -7.81
CA MET A 121 3.54 10.68 -8.90
C MET A 121 2.66 11.41 -9.92
N SER A 122 1.80 12.33 -9.49
CA SER A 122 0.98 13.15 -10.41
C SER A 122 1.77 13.99 -11.40
N ARG A 123 3.01 14.35 -11.08
CA ARG A 123 3.91 15.12 -11.97
C ARG A 123 4.80 14.22 -12.82
N ASN A 124 5.06 13.00 -12.36
CA ASN A 124 6.13 12.17 -12.91
C ASN A 124 5.64 10.84 -13.54
N TYR A 125 4.37 10.47 -13.39
CA TYR A 125 3.86 9.17 -13.85
C TYR A 125 4.17 8.87 -15.32
N SER A 126 4.17 9.89 -16.19
CA SER A 126 4.42 9.71 -17.63
C SER A 126 5.89 9.40 -17.97
N HIS A 127 6.80 9.47 -17.01
CA HIS A 127 8.19 9.06 -17.18
C HIS A 127 8.38 7.54 -17.00
N PHE A 128 7.41 6.86 -16.45
CA PHE A 128 7.39 5.40 -16.30
C PHE A 128 6.62 4.76 -17.45
N ASN A 129 6.98 3.54 -17.82
CA ASN A 129 6.10 2.73 -18.66
C ASN A 129 4.82 2.41 -17.88
N ASN A 130 3.70 2.27 -18.57
CA ASN A 130 2.43 1.99 -17.93
C ASN A 130 2.36 0.61 -17.26
N ASP A 131 3.22 -0.31 -17.63
CA ASP A 131 3.38 -1.66 -17.11
C ASP A 131 4.59 -1.81 -16.16
N TYR A 132 5.21 -0.68 -15.74
CA TYR A 132 6.42 -0.70 -14.92
C TYR A 132 6.20 -1.31 -13.53
N TYR A 133 5.03 -1.06 -12.93
CA TYR A 133 4.69 -1.59 -11.61
C TYR A 133 3.76 -2.80 -11.72
N ASP A 134 4.16 -3.90 -11.09
CA ASP A 134 3.36 -5.13 -11.00
C ASP A 134 2.26 -5.00 -9.95
N TYR A 135 2.54 -4.27 -8.87
CA TYR A 135 1.66 -4.10 -7.73
C TYR A 135 1.61 -2.64 -7.29
N ILE A 136 0.41 -2.10 -7.12
CA ILE A 136 0.22 -0.71 -6.68
C ILE A 136 -0.60 -0.65 -5.39
N VAL A 137 -0.08 0.08 -4.40
CA VAL A 137 -0.76 0.41 -3.14
C VAL A 137 -1.17 1.87 -3.16
N ILE A 138 -2.41 2.15 -2.79
CA ILE A 138 -2.93 3.51 -2.63
C ILE A 138 -3.37 3.66 -1.18
N ASP A 139 -2.54 4.32 -0.39
CA ASP A 139 -2.90 4.65 1.00
C ASP A 139 -3.84 5.87 1.01
N GLU A 140 -4.74 5.91 1.98
CA GLU A 140 -5.84 6.87 2.03
C GLU A 140 -6.61 6.93 0.68
N ALA A 141 -7.03 5.76 0.23
CA ALA A 141 -7.63 5.53 -1.08
C ALA A 141 -8.87 6.38 -1.39
N HIS A 142 -9.47 7.02 -0.38
CA HIS A 142 -10.55 7.99 -0.61
C HIS A 142 -10.11 9.18 -1.47
N HIS A 143 -8.81 9.48 -1.55
CA HIS A 143 -8.27 10.48 -2.47
C HIS A 143 -8.23 10.00 -3.93
N ALA A 144 -8.37 8.70 -4.21
CA ALA A 144 -8.31 8.14 -5.57
C ALA A 144 -9.39 8.68 -6.52
N VAL A 145 -10.47 9.24 -5.97
CA VAL A 145 -11.55 9.87 -6.73
C VAL A 145 -11.20 11.24 -7.28
N ALA A 146 -10.14 11.88 -6.77
CA ALA A 146 -9.68 13.17 -7.28
C ALA A 146 -9.22 13.04 -8.73
N PRO A 147 -9.60 13.96 -9.65
CA PRO A 147 -9.34 13.81 -11.09
C PRO A 147 -7.86 13.59 -11.44
N VAL A 148 -6.96 14.24 -10.69
CA VAL A 148 -5.51 14.14 -10.92
C VAL A 148 -5.01 12.75 -10.57
N LEU A 149 -5.36 12.23 -9.38
CA LEU A 149 -4.92 10.90 -8.94
C LEU A 149 -5.60 9.80 -9.75
N LYS A 150 -6.87 9.96 -10.10
CA LYS A 150 -7.58 9.04 -10.98
C LYS A 150 -6.87 8.86 -12.33
N ARG A 151 -6.33 9.96 -12.91
CA ARG A 151 -5.55 9.91 -14.15
C ARG A 151 -4.27 9.08 -13.98
N VAL A 152 -3.54 9.26 -12.87
CA VAL A 152 -2.36 8.46 -12.55
C VAL A 152 -2.69 6.98 -12.45
N ILE A 153 -3.74 6.65 -11.70
CA ILE A 153 -4.19 5.26 -11.51
C ILE A 153 -4.60 4.63 -12.84
N GLN A 154 -5.28 5.36 -13.71
CA GLN A 154 -5.72 4.88 -15.01
C GLN A 154 -4.57 4.74 -16.03
N TYR A 155 -3.44 5.40 -15.80
CA TYR A 155 -2.26 5.29 -16.65
C TYR A 155 -1.58 3.93 -16.47
N PHE A 156 -1.43 3.47 -15.24
CA PHE A 156 -0.74 2.22 -14.95
C PHE A 156 -1.65 1.00 -15.17
N THR A 157 -1.02 -0.10 -15.60
CA THR A 157 -1.67 -1.39 -15.83
C THR A 157 -1.07 -2.50 -14.97
N PRO A 158 -1.11 -2.37 -13.62
CA PRO A 158 -0.53 -3.37 -12.74
C PRO A 158 -1.27 -4.71 -12.83
N GLU A 159 -0.61 -5.78 -12.41
CA GLU A 159 -1.30 -7.07 -12.23
C GLU A 159 -2.33 -7.00 -11.10
N PHE A 160 -1.99 -6.24 -10.03
CA PHE A 160 -2.91 -6.03 -8.93
C PHE A 160 -2.74 -4.65 -8.28
N MET A 161 -3.83 -4.09 -7.82
CA MET A 161 -3.87 -2.82 -7.12
C MET A 161 -4.68 -2.94 -5.83
N ILE A 162 -4.19 -2.41 -4.74
CA ILE A 162 -4.89 -2.35 -3.47
C ILE A 162 -5.06 -0.91 -3.00
N GLY A 163 -6.27 -0.54 -2.64
CA GLY A 163 -6.54 0.70 -1.92
C GLY A 163 -6.79 0.40 -0.45
N ILE A 164 -6.23 1.21 0.44
CA ILE A 164 -6.53 1.15 1.87
C ILE A 164 -7.06 2.49 2.36
N THR A 165 -8.10 2.47 3.15
CA THR A 165 -8.70 3.69 3.74
C THR A 165 -9.39 3.39 5.06
N ALA A 166 -9.47 4.40 5.92
CA ALA A 166 -10.26 4.31 7.14
C ALA A 166 -11.74 4.64 6.93
N THR A 167 -12.06 5.33 5.84
CA THR A 167 -13.40 5.85 5.58
C THR A 167 -13.87 5.53 4.17
N ASP A 168 -15.10 5.08 4.06
CA ASP A 168 -15.85 5.01 2.80
C ASP A 168 -17.12 5.84 2.90
N GLN A 169 -16.98 7.14 3.10
CA GLN A 169 -18.17 8.01 3.22
C GLN A 169 -19.11 7.82 2.02
N ARG A 170 -20.40 7.72 2.27
CA ARG A 170 -21.43 7.38 1.27
C ARG A 170 -21.36 8.13 -0.07
N PRO A 171 -21.02 9.45 -0.13
CA PRO A 171 -20.92 10.16 -1.40
C PRO A 171 -19.81 9.67 -2.31
N ASP A 172 -18.68 9.19 -1.73
CA ASP A 172 -17.51 8.78 -2.50
C ASP A 172 -17.48 7.27 -2.80
N ARG A 173 -18.36 6.49 -2.17
CA ARG A 173 -18.45 5.04 -2.33
C ARG A 173 -18.57 4.60 -3.79
N LYS A 174 -19.55 5.17 -4.52
CA LYS A 174 -19.75 4.86 -5.94
C LYS A 174 -18.54 5.24 -6.80
N LYS A 175 -17.87 6.32 -6.43
CA LYS A 175 -16.64 6.76 -7.12
C LYS A 175 -15.47 5.82 -6.84
N LEU A 176 -15.29 5.38 -5.60
CA LEU A 176 -14.29 4.38 -5.23
C LEU A 176 -14.55 3.03 -5.91
N GLU A 177 -15.81 2.61 -5.99
CA GLU A 177 -16.23 1.44 -6.76
C GLU A 177 -15.87 1.54 -8.26
N SER A 178 -15.85 2.75 -8.82
CA SER A 178 -15.40 2.97 -10.21
C SER A 178 -13.90 2.79 -10.41
N VAL A 179 -13.11 2.85 -9.34
CA VAL A 179 -11.64 2.69 -9.37
C VAL A 179 -11.25 1.26 -8.97
N PHE A 180 -11.80 0.75 -7.87
CA PHE A 180 -11.43 -0.53 -7.26
C PHE A 180 -12.44 -1.65 -7.51
N GLY A 181 -13.55 -1.36 -8.18
CA GLY A 181 -14.67 -2.28 -8.29
C GLY A 181 -15.45 -2.39 -6.97
N SER A 182 -16.35 -3.38 -6.91
CA SER A 182 -17.18 -3.63 -5.70
C SER A 182 -16.50 -4.51 -4.64
N TYR A 183 -15.21 -4.82 -4.82
CA TYR A 183 -14.45 -5.70 -3.94
C TYR A 183 -13.84 -4.90 -2.80
N ARG A 184 -14.32 -5.16 -1.59
CA ARG A 184 -13.86 -4.52 -0.36
C ARG A 184 -14.19 -5.36 0.85
N THR A 185 -13.32 -5.31 1.83
CA THR A 185 -13.60 -5.71 3.20
C THR A 185 -13.91 -4.44 4.00
N GLY A 186 -14.97 -4.47 4.76
CA GLY A 186 -15.35 -3.39 5.64
C GLY A 186 -15.60 -3.92 7.04
N LEU A 187 -14.93 -3.35 8.02
CA LEU A 187 -15.24 -3.54 9.43
C LEU A 187 -15.75 -2.20 9.95
N SER A 188 -16.98 -2.18 10.48
CA SER A 188 -17.52 -0.95 11.07
C SER A 188 -16.75 -0.59 12.34
N LEU A 189 -16.75 0.70 12.69
CA LEU A 189 -16.13 1.16 13.93
C LEU A 189 -16.77 0.44 15.15
N GLN A 190 -18.06 0.23 15.13
CA GLN A 190 -18.78 -0.48 16.18
C GLN A 190 -18.36 -1.95 16.27
N SER A 191 -18.28 -2.66 15.14
CA SER A 191 -17.81 -4.04 15.12
C SER A 191 -16.34 -4.17 15.55
N ALA A 192 -15.51 -3.18 15.21
CA ALA A 192 -14.11 -3.15 15.62
C ALA A 192 -13.96 -2.95 17.15
N MET A 193 -14.84 -2.14 17.76
CA MET A 193 -14.91 -1.97 19.22
C MET A 193 -15.44 -3.23 19.91
N GLU A 194 -16.50 -3.85 19.38
CA GLU A 194 -17.07 -5.09 19.91
C GLU A 194 -16.09 -6.27 19.89
N GLN A 195 -15.23 -6.31 18.87
CA GLN A 195 -14.17 -7.32 18.73
C GLN A 195 -12.88 -6.96 19.48
N GLY A 196 -12.84 -5.81 20.18
CA GLY A 196 -11.67 -5.36 20.93
C GLY A 196 -10.46 -4.99 20.07
N ILE A 197 -10.64 -4.75 18.78
CA ILE A 197 -9.58 -4.35 17.84
C ILE A 197 -9.15 -2.91 18.09
N ILE A 198 -10.08 -2.06 18.51
CA ILE A 198 -9.84 -0.68 18.92
C ILE A 198 -10.44 -0.43 20.29
N ALA A 199 -9.75 0.38 21.09
CA ALA A 199 -10.24 0.76 22.41
C ALA A 199 -11.58 1.54 22.29
N GLN A 200 -12.49 1.28 23.21
CA GLN A 200 -13.67 2.11 23.38
C GLN A 200 -13.23 3.47 23.92
N ALA A 201 -13.61 4.54 23.23
CA ALA A 201 -13.31 5.91 23.65
C ALA A 201 -14.24 6.34 24.79
#